data_43a606a4ffffe93f89b6c084caa27cca
#
_entry.id   43a606a4ffffe93f89b6c084caa27cca
#
_cell.length_a   1.000
_cell.length_b   1.000
_cell.length_c   1.000
_cell.angle_alpha   90.00
_cell.angle_beta   90.00
_cell.angle_gamma   90.00
#
_symmetry.space_group_name_H-M   'P 1'
#
loop_
_entity.id
_entity.type
_entity.pdbx_description
1 polymer ?
#
loop_
_entity_poly.entity_id
_entity_poly.type
_entity_poly.pdbx_seq_one_letter_code
_entity_poly.pdbx_strand_id
1 'polypeptide(L)'
;MKIHVNRVPKEGLREYATYDPAAMDMDREDIRLTKPFTVEAFVTKVDEELVVQADIRGLLDVSCARCLETFPSLVKTNGLFSYTVHPGDVVDITDDVRQEILLAYPMIPVCRPDCKGLCSACGNNLNVSACRHQTAADRRQDDWSPGGSIAV
;
A
#
# COMPACT_ATOMS: atom_id res chain seq x y z
N MET A 1 1.69 1.32 18.82
CA MET A 1 2.23 0.26 19.73
C MET A 1 3.30 0.87 20.59
N LYS A 2 3.18 0.67 21.91
CA LYS A 2 4.12 1.25 22.88
C LYS A 2 5.12 0.21 23.34
N ILE A 3 6.39 0.48 23.13
CA ILE A 3 7.52 -0.39 23.50
C ILE A 3 8.20 0.16 24.72
N HIS A 4 8.23 -0.62 25.80
CA HIS A 4 8.95 -0.25 27.02
C HIS A 4 10.41 -0.69 26.92
N VAL A 5 11.34 0.24 26.87
CA VAL A 5 12.77 -0.02 26.68
C VAL A 5 13.34 -1.00 27.71
N ASN A 6 12.88 -0.92 28.97
CA ASN A 6 13.33 -1.81 30.04
C ASN A 6 12.88 -3.28 29.88
N ARG A 7 11.91 -3.56 29.01
CA ARG A 7 11.41 -4.92 28.77
C ARG A 7 12.09 -5.62 27.60
N VAL A 8 12.93 -4.90 26.86
CA VAL A 8 13.62 -5.48 25.70
C VAL A 8 14.85 -6.25 26.17
N PRO A 9 14.86 -7.59 26.05
CA PRO A 9 16.02 -8.40 26.40
C PRO A 9 17.14 -8.24 25.36
N LYS A 10 18.34 -8.72 25.70
CA LYS A 10 19.51 -8.64 24.79
C LYS A 10 19.32 -9.44 23.50
N GLU A 11 18.54 -10.51 23.57
CA GLU A 11 18.22 -11.38 22.42
C GLU A 11 17.18 -10.78 21.49
N GLY A 12 16.59 -9.62 21.86
CA GLY A 12 15.48 -8.98 21.15
C GLY A 12 14.11 -9.45 21.65
N LEU A 13 13.08 -8.71 21.28
CA LEU A 13 11.69 -8.95 21.66
C LEU A 13 10.81 -8.96 20.42
N ARG A 14 9.94 -9.95 20.27
CA ARG A 14 8.87 -9.95 19.27
C ARG A 14 7.58 -9.50 19.90
N GLU A 15 6.97 -8.49 19.31
CA GLU A 15 5.67 -8.00 19.72
C GLU A 15 4.70 -7.99 18.54
N TYR A 16 3.43 -8.20 18.85
CA TYR A 16 2.34 -8.23 17.88
C TYR A 16 1.30 -7.18 18.26
N ALA A 17 0.88 -6.41 17.29
CA ALA A 17 -0.20 -5.45 17.48
C ALA A 17 -1.20 -5.52 16.33
N THR A 18 -2.44 -5.18 16.64
CA THR A 18 -3.48 -5.00 15.65
C THR A 18 -3.95 -3.54 15.74
N TYR A 19 -3.93 -2.86 14.61
CA TYR A 19 -4.36 -1.47 14.52
C TYR A 19 -5.72 -1.39 13.83
N ASP A 20 -6.61 -0.61 14.44
CA ASP A 20 -7.88 -0.25 13.82
C ASP A 20 -7.63 0.95 12.88
N PRO A 21 -7.95 0.85 11.59
CA PRO A 21 -7.78 1.94 10.65
C PRO A 21 -8.54 3.21 11.03
N ALA A 22 -9.73 3.08 11.60
CA ALA A 22 -10.53 4.23 12.03
C ALA A 22 -9.85 5.03 13.16
N ALA A 23 -9.09 4.36 14.03
CA ALA A 23 -8.32 5.02 15.08
C ALA A 23 -7.05 5.72 14.57
N MET A 24 -6.60 5.40 13.35
CA MET A 24 -5.38 5.93 12.75
C MET A 24 -5.62 7.08 11.75
N ASP A 25 -6.87 7.48 11.52
CA ASP A 25 -7.25 8.54 10.56
C ASP A 25 -6.58 8.34 9.18
N MET A 26 -6.80 7.15 8.59
CA MET A 26 -6.16 6.74 7.34
C MET A 26 -7.13 6.65 6.16
N ASP A 27 -8.40 6.97 6.38
CA ASP A 27 -9.41 6.93 5.32
C ASP A 27 -9.18 8.03 4.29
N ARG A 28 -9.21 7.62 3.01
CA ARG A 28 -9.16 8.51 1.85
C ARG A 28 -10.35 8.20 0.94
N GLU A 29 -10.69 9.12 0.07
CA GLU A 29 -11.83 8.96 -0.86
C GLU A 29 -11.68 7.74 -1.79
N ASP A 30 -10.45 7.47 -2.22
CA ASP A 30 -10.08 6.42 -3.19
C ASP A 30 -9.59 5.12 -2.54
N ILE A 31 -9.31 5.15 -1.22
CA ILE A 31 -8.76 4.01 -0.49
C ILE A 31 -9.48 3.89 0.84
N ARG A 32 -10.14 2.78 1.06
CA ARG A 32 -10.83 2.47 2.30
C ARG A 32 -10.17 1.32 3.02
N LEU A 33 -10.00 1.50 4.29
CA LEU A 33 -9.44 0.54 5.21
C LEU A 33 -10.58 -0.08 6.00
N THR A 34 -11.06 -1.23 5.55
CA THR A 34 -12.23 -1.90 6.16
C THR A 34 -11.84 -2.95 7.19
N LYS A 35 -10.56 -3.34 7.22
CA LYS A 35 -10.06 -4.40 8.11
C LYS A 35 -8.85 -3.94 8.91
N PRO A 36 -8.69 -4.45 10.14
CA PRO A 36 -7.53 -4.14 10.96
C PRO A 36 -6.21 -4.57 10.29
N PHE A 37 -5.16 -3.80 10.55
CA PHE A 37 -3.79 -4.15 10.19
C PHE A 37 -3.14 -4.97 11.29
N THR A 38 -2.34 -5.94 10.89
CA THR A 38 -1.48 -6.69 11.80
C THR A 38 -0.04 -6.23 11.64
N VAL A 39 0.61 -5.97 12.75
CA VAL A 39 2.01 -5.58 12.83
C VAL A 39 2.74 -6.59 13.69
N GLU A 40 3.77 -7.20 13.12
CA GLU A 40 4.75 -7.99 13.84
C GLU A 40 6.03 -7.16 13.93
N ALA A 41 6.45 -6.80 15.15
CA ALA A 41 7.63 -6.01 15.39
C ALA A 41 8.70 -6.85 16.07
N PHE A 42 9.90 -6.87 15.49
CA PHE A 42 11.10 -7.37 16.15
C PHE A 42 11.93 -6.19 16.67
N VAL A 43 12.12 -6.13 17.97
CA VAL A 43 12.74 -5.02 18.68
C VAL A 43 14.06 -5.48 19.25
N THR A 44 15.13 -4.76 18.94
CA THR A 44 16.45 -4.97 19.51
C THR A 44 16.98 -3.68 20.12
N LYS A 45 17.77 -3.82 21.18
CA LYS A 45 18.43 -2.67 21.82
C LYS A 45 19.94 -2.89 21.82
N VAL A 46 20.67 -1.91 21.30
CA VAL A 46 22.13 -1.87 21.31
C VAL A 46 22.55 -0.52 21.93
N ASP A 47 23.14 -0.57 23.10
CA ASP A 47 23.52 0.60 23.88
C ASP A 47 22.33 1.56 24.12
N GLU A 48 22.37 2.76 23.55
CA GLU A 48 21.30 3.77 23.63
C GLU A 48 20.42 3.81 22.39
N GLU A 49 20.55 2.83 21.50
CA GLU A 49 19.77 2.73 20.28
C GLU A 49 18.76 1.59 20.35
N LEU A 50 17.49 1.89 20.11
CA LEU A 50 16.41 0.93 19.95
C LEU A 50 16.09 0.78 18.45
N VAL A 51 16.29 -0.40 17.91
CA VAL A 51 15.97 -0.72 16.51
C VAL A 51 14.72 -1.57 16.46
N VAL A 52 13.73 -1.14 15.68
CA VAL A 52 12.46 -1.82 15.50
C VAL A 52 12.29 -2.19 14.03
N GLN A 53 12.26 -3.47 13.74
CA GLN A 53 11.89 -4.00 12.44
C GLN A 53 10.43 -4.41 12.50
N ALA A 54 9.56 -3.75 11.72
CA ALA A 54 8.13 -4.00 11.71
C ALA A 54 7.71 -4.60 10.36
N ASP A 55 7.05 -5.76 10.40
CA ASP A 55 6.35 -6.35 9.28
C ASP A 55 4.86 -6.03 9.39
N ILE A 56 4.33 -5.30 8.41
CA ILE A 56 2.97 -4.77 8.42
C ILE A 56 2.17 -5.46 7.31
N ARG A 57 0.98 -5.96 7.65
CA ARG A 57 0.08 -6.62 6.71
C ARG A 57 -1.34 -6.15 6.92
N GLY A 58 -2.01 -5.85 5.82
CA GLY A 58 -3.40 -5.41 5.85
C GLY A 58 -4.10 -5.58 4.52
N LEU A 59 -5.40 -5.41 4.53
CA LEU A 59 -6.25 -5.44 3.35
C LEU A 59 -6.86 -4.07 3.14
N LEU A 60 -6.67 -3.52 1.95
CA LEU A 60 -7.24 -2.27 1.49
C LEU A 60 -8.35 -2.55 0.49
N ASP A 61 -9.42 -1.78 0.53
CA ASP A 61 -10.36 -1.68 -0.57
C ASP A 61 -9.98 -0.44 -1.40
N VAL A 62 -9.51 -0.67 -2.63
CA VAL A 62 -9.01 0.38 -3.52
C VAL A 62 -9.83 0.47 -4.79
N SER A 63 -9.97 1.66 -5.35
CA SER A 63 -10.64 1.87 -6.63
C SER A 63 -9.68 1.62 -7.79
N CYS A 64 -10.09 0.81 -8.75
CA CYS A 64 -9.31 0.53 -9.95
C CYS A 64 -9.12 1.81 -10.78
N ALA A 65 -7.88 2.15 -11.12
CA ALA A 65 -7.55 3.33 -11.93
C ALA A 65 -8.11 3.27 -13.37
N ARG A 66 -8.55 2.09 -13.84
CA ARG A 66 -9.09 1.90 -15.19
C ARG A 66 -10.61 1.82 -15.25
N CYS A 67 -11.24 1.03 -14.36
CA CYS A 67 -12.69 0.77 -14.42
C CYS A 67 -13.46 1.37 -13.23
N LEU A 68 -12.79 1.99 -12.28
CA LEU A 68 -13.33 2.60 -11.06
C LEU A 68 -14.06 1.63 -10.11
N GLU A 69 -14.03 0.34 -10.37
CA GLU A 69 -14.56 -0.65 -9.45
C GLU A 69 -13.65 -0.83 -8.24
N THR A 70 -14.26 -0.95 -7.08
CA THR A 70 -13.53 -1.22 -5.84
C THR A 70 -13.16 -2.70 -5.76
N PHE A 71 -11.92 -2.99 -5.37
CA PHE A 71 -11.43 -4.34 -5.18
C PHE A 71 -10.48 -4.43 -3.99
N PRO A 72 -10.39 -5.59 -3.32
CA PRO A 72 -9.48 -5.78 -2.22
C PRO A 72 -8.03 -5.92 -2.71
N SER A 73 -7.11 -5.17 -2.10
CA SER A 73 -5.67 -5.22 -2.35
C SER A 73 -4.92 -5.54 -1.07
N LEU A 74 -4.08 -6.57 -1.10
CA LEU A 74 -3.24 -6.93 0.03
C LEU A 74 -2.02 -6.01 0.07
N VAL A 75 -1.85 -5.30 1.20
CA VAL A 75 -0.65 -4.53 1.48
C VAL A 75 0.26 -5.34 2.40
N LYS A 76 1.53 -5.41 1.99
CA LYS A 76 2.63 -5.93 2.80
C LYS A 76 3.77 -4.93 2.70
N THR A 77 4.19 -4.40 3.82
CA THR A 77 5.34 -3.53 3.89
C THR A 77 6.16 -3.86 5.13
N ASN A 78 7.41 -3.46 5.11
CA ASN A 78 8.32 -3.58 6.24
C ASN A 78 8.97 -2.24 6.50
N GLY A 79 8.97 -1.82 7.76
CA GLY A 79 9.64 -0.61 8.23
C GLY A 79 10.82 -0.97 9.12
N LEU A 80 11.85 -0.15 9.07
CA LEU A 80 12.98 -0.20 9.99
C LEU A 80 13.10 1.16 10.66
N PHE A 81 12.87 1.18 11.98
CA PHE A 81 12.86 2.41 12.77
C PHE A 81 13.99 2.36 13.81
N SER A 82 14.64 3.48 14.03
CA SER A 82 15.73 3.62 15.00
C SER A 82 15.44 4.82 15.90
N TYR A 83 15.59 4.61 17.20
CA TYR A 83 15.34 5.61 18.24
C TYR A 83 16.48 5.66 19.22
N THR A 84 16.95 6.87 19.54
CA THR A 84 17.84 7.06 20.69
C THR A 84 17.02 6.99 21.96
N VAL A 85 17.37 6.10 22.87
CA VAL A 85 16.56 5.80 24.07
C VAL A 85 17.40 5.73 25.33
N HIS A 86 16.78 6.09 26.45
CA HIS A 86 17.36 5.97 27.78
C HIS A 86 16.62 4.89 28.61
N PRO A 87 17.23 4.40 29.69
CA PRO A 87 16.57 3.46 30.58
C PRO A 87 15.26 4.04 31.15
N GLY A 88 14.16 3.35 30.93
CA GLY A 88 12.82 3.76 31.38
C GLY A 88 11.94 4.40 30.32
N ASP A 89 12.48 4.72 29.14
CA ASP A 89 11.72 5.31 28.06
C ASP A 89 10.65 4.37 27.51
N VAL A 90 9.60 4.98 26.95
CA VAL A 90 8.54 4.29 26.21
C VAL A 90 8.46 4.89 24.83
N VAL A 91 8.76 4.08 23.82
CA VAL A 91 8.70 4.46 22.41
C VAL A 91 7.35 4.06 21.83
N ASP A 92 6.64 5.00 21.21
CA ASP A 92 5.39 4.72 20.48
C ASP A 92 5.61 4.77 18.98
N ILE A 93 5.56 3.63 18.34
CA ILE A 93 5.80 3.47 16.89
C ILE A 93 4.53 3.61 16.04
N THR A 94 3.42 4.09 16.61
CA THR A 94 2.11 4.15 15.92
C THR A 94 2.17 5.05 14.68
N ASP A 95 2.81 6.21 14.79
CA ASP A 95 2.94 7.16 13.69
C ASP A 95 3.86 6.65 12.58
N ASP A 96 4.95 5.97 12.94
CA ASP A 96 5.88 5.37 11.98
C ASP A 96 5.19 4.23 11.20
N VAL A 97 4.43 3.37 11.89
CA VAL A 97 3.61 2.33 11.27
C VAL A 97 2.58 2.95 10.33
N ARG A 98 1.90 4.03 10.74
CA ARG A 98 0.96 4.77 9.89
C ARG A 98 1.63 5.29 8.63
N GLN A 99 2.80 5.87 8.75
CA GLN A 99 3.56 6.42 7.62
C GLN A 99 3.96 5.31 6.63
N GLU A 100 4.44 4.16 7.12
CA GLU A 100 4.79 3.02 6.28
C GLU A 100 3.58 2.47 5.51
N ILE A 101 2.41 2.41 6.14
CA ILE A 101 1.19 1.97 5.47
C ILE A 101 0.79 2.96 4.37
N LEU A 102 0.88 4.27 4.63
CA LEU A 102 0.56 5.30 3.64
C LEU A 102 1.51 5.25 2.44
N LEU A 103 2.80 4.98 2.67
CA LEU A 103 3.80 4.83 1.61
C LEU A 103 3.60 3.55 0.78
N ALA A 104 3.01 2.52 1.39
CA ALA A 104 2.73 1.25 0.73
C ALA A 104 1.45 1.26 -0.13
N TYR A 105 0.70 2.37 -0.16
CA TYR A 105 -0.49 2.48 -0.99
C TYR A 105 -0.12 2.38 -2.48
N PRO A 106 -0.85 1.56 -3.27
CA PRO A 106 -0.57 1.46 -4.69
C PRO A 106 -0.88 2.78 -5.39
N MET A 107 0.09 3.32 -6.13
CA MET A 107 -0.08 4.58 -6.87
C MET A 107 -1.09 4.46 -8.02
N ILE A 108 -1.13 3.32 -8.70
CA ILE A 108 -2.04 3.04 -9.82
C ILE A 108 -2.63 1.64 -9.61
N PRO A 109 -3.64 1.51 -8.75
CA PRO A 109 -4.26 0.22 -8.50
C PRO A 109 -5.04 -0.26 -9.72
N VAL A 110 -4.86 -1.52 -10.12
CA VAL A 110 -5.58 -2.15 -11.22
C VAL A 110 -6.19 -3.45 -10.72
N CYS A 111 -7.51 -3.62 -10.89
CA CYS A 111 -8.23 -4.79 -10.37
C CYS A 111 -7.74 -6.13 -10.95
N ARG A 112 -7.26 -6.10 -12.21
CA ARG A 112 -6.66 -7.25 -12.92
C ARG A 112 -5.78 -6.76 -14.07
N PRO A 113 -4.75 -7.50 -14.48
CA PRO A 113 -3.81 -7.09 -15.53
C PRO A 113 -4.50 -6.79 -16.87
N ASP A 114 -5.55 -7.56 -17.22
CA ASP A 114 -6.35 -7.47 -18.44
C ASP A 114 -7.56 -6.53 -18.33
N CYS A 115 -7.61 -5.66 -17.32
CA CYS A 115 -8.71 -4.72 -17.12
C CYS A 115 -8.86 -3.80 -18.33
N LYS A 116 -10.03 -3.85 -19.00
CA LYS A 116 -10.36 -3.07 -20.20
C LYS A 116 -10.71 -1.61 -19.88
N GLY A 117 -10.99 -1.30 -18.61
CA GLY A 117 -11.33 0.03 -18.16
C GLY A 117 -12.73 0.49 -18.54
N LEU A 118 -12.92 1.80 -18.54
CA LEU A 118 -14.14 2.48 -18.99
C LEU A 118 -14.00 2.91 -20.45
N CYS A 119 -15.11 2.90 -21.15
CA CYS A 119 -15.20 3.49 -22.49
C CYS A 119 -15.03 5.02 -22.39
N SER A 120 -14.08 5.59 -23.12
CA SER A 120 -13.81 7.02 -23.13
C SER A 120 -14.96 7.90 -23.68
N ALA A 121 -15.87 7.29 -24.47
CA ALA A 121 -16.99 8.02 -25.09
C ALA A 121 -18.28 7.99 -24.25
N CYS A 122 -18.55 6.89 -23.52
CA CYS A 122 -19.82 6.74 -22.79
C CYS A 122 -19.66 6.33 -21.33
N GLY A 123 -18.44 6.13 -20.83
CA GLY A 123 -18.20 5.75 -19.43
C GLY A 123 -18.59 4.31 -19.07
N ASN A 124 -19.02 3.50 -20.05
CA ASN A 124 -19.42 2.11 -19.77
C ASN A 124 -18.22 1.24 -19.38
N ASN A 125 -18.39 0.37 -18.39
CA ASN A 125 -17.34 -0.55 -17.97
C ASN A 125 -17.20 -1.69 -18.99
N LEU A 126 -16.08 -1.67 -19.73
CA LEU A 126 -15.78 -2.63 -20.79
C LEU A 126 -15.45 -4.03 -20.30
N ASN A 127 -15.30 -4.21 -18.98
CA ASN A 127 -15.15 -5.53 -18.38
C ASN A 127 -16.49 -6.24 -18.19
N VAL A 128 -17.58 -5.46 -18.10
CA VAL A 128 -18.94 -5.97 -17.84
C VAL A 128 -19.73 -6.13 -19.15
N SER A 129 -19.66 -5.12 -20.03
CA SER A 129 -20.41 -5.12 -21.27
C SER A 129 -19.66 -4.43 -22.40
N ALA A 130 -19.79 -4.96 -23.61
CA ALA A 130 -19.29 -4.30 -24.81
C ALA A 130 -20.13 -3.06 -25.13
N CYS A 131 -19.51 -2.01 -25.64
CA CYS A 131 -20.23 -0.83 -26.12
C CYS A 131 -19.96 -0.57 -27.61
N ARG A 132 -20.85 0.20 -28.27
CA ARG A 132 -20.75 0.50 -29.69
C ARG A 132 -19.51 1.31 -30.09
N HIS A 133 -18.83 1.92 -29.12
CA HIS A 133 -17.66 2.75 -29.34
C HIS A 133 -16.33 1.98 -29.28
N GLN A 134 -16.37 0.68 -28.95
CA GLN A 134 -15.19 -0.16 -28.78
C GLN A 134 -14.39 -0.34 -30.09
N THR A 135 -15.08 -0.24 -31.25
CA THR A 135 -14.45 -0.37 -32.56
C THR A 135 -13.61 0.84 -33.00
N ALA A 136 -13.77 2.00 -32.35
CA ALA A 136 -13.03 3.22 -32.69
C ALA A 136 -11.70 3.35 -31.90
N ALA A 137 -11.58 2.72 -30.76
CA ALA A 137 -10.36 2.73 -29.95
C ALA A 137 -9.33 1.69 -30.41
N ASP A 138 -9.80 0.56 -30.93
CA ASP A 138 -8.96 -0.54 -31.44
C ASP A 138 -8.17 -0.14 -32.70
N ARG A 139 -8.72 0.79 -33.50
CA ARG A 139 -8.06 1.30 -34.72
C ARG A 139 -6.89 2.25 -34.50
N ARG A 140 -6.66 2.73 -33.28
CA ARG A 140 -5.56 3.69 -33.00
C ARG A 140 -4.29 3.05 -32.45
N GLN A 141 -4.32 1.76 -32.14
CA GLN A 141 -3.13 1.04 -31.65
C GLN A 141 -2.28 0.43 -32.76
N ASP A 142 -2.83 0.33 -33.99
CA ASP A 142 -2.13 -0.28 -35.12
C ASP A 142 -1.35 0.73 -36.01
N ASP A 143 -1.41 2.03 -35.70
CA ASP A 143 -0.81 3.07 -36.58
C ASP A 143 0.45 3.73 -36.01
N TRP A 144 1.07 3.12 -34.99
CA TRP A 144 2.41 3.54 -34.60
C TRP A 144 3.47 2.57 -35.14
N SER A 145 3.71 2.64 -36.42
CA SER A 145 4.92 2.09 -37.05
C SER A 145 6.05 3.09 -36.90
N PRO A 146 7.14 2.74 -36.21
CA PRO A 146 8.35 3.53 -36.25
C PRO A 146 9.00 3.32 -37.63
N GLY A 147 8.50 4.05 -38.63
CA GLY A 147 9.09 4.08 -39.94
C GLY A 147 10.06 5.25 -40.08
N GLY A 148 11.33 4.94 -40.31
CA GLY A 148 12.29 5.94 -40.68
C GLY A 148 13.73 5.46 -40.49
N SER A 149 14.17 4.53 -41.33
CA SER A 149 15.60 4.38 -41.61
C SER A 149 16.14 5.70 -42.18
N ILE A 150 16.97 6.36 -41.41
CA ILE A 150 17.84 7.42 -41.96
C ILE A 150 19.07 6.70 -42.50
N ALA A 151 19.16 6.58 -43.80
CA ALA A 151 20.39 6.25 -44.50
C ALA A 151 21.27 7.49 -44.62
N VAL A 152 22.49 7.41 -44.16
CA VAL A 152 23.67 8.16 -44.60
C VAL A 152 24.79 7.20 -44.80
#